data_b515d2afb630e79e2eb73f5bdad93f30
#
_entry.id   b515d2afb630e79e2eb73f5bdad93f30
#
_cell.length_a   1.000
_cell.length_b   1.000
_cell.length_c   1.000
_cell.angle_alpha   90.00
_cell.angle_beta   90.00
_cell.angle_gamma   90.00
#
_symmetry.space_group_name_H-M   'P 1'
#
loop_
_entity.id
_entity.type
_entity.pdbx_description
1 polymer ?
#
loop_
_entity_poly.entity_id
_entity_poly.type
_entity_poly.pdbx_seq_one_letter_code
_entity_poly.pdbx_strand_id
1 'polypeptide(L)'
;MTKGMADAFLSLAFRQPCLAALAAAALAACAAPADRQLGESGDALTPASILESSPLQGGTTVPVVPPEEILELSPDMVAFIDEHVDRSGNQNVRLAQLVYAIIGGDRFELAYDDSTRTAFSTFEDRRGNCISFTNLFVAMARNVNLDAEFQEVEIPPDWSMSGETYLLSKHVNAVVRLKGRHPRVIDFNTADFDLDYDMHEIDDDRARAHYYNNIGVEHMLADDTATAYAYLLQSLKEDITFSSAWVNMGILHRREDYPDYAEVAYLKALEYNDSDLLAMSNLAALYQQEGREAEAQFYLDEVKTHRMRNPYYRFQLANTEFHEGDYDSAIRNLKAAIRQREEDDRFYHLLSLSYLMKGDRDEARRWMRKAEEAAKLDAERQKYHHKLDLLRGQQGAY
;
A
#
# COMPACT_ATOMS: atom_id res chain seq x y z
N MET A 1 -37.81 -3.34 -13.90
CA MET A 1 -37.39 -4.74 -13.78
C MET A 1 -35.89 -4.71 -13.64
N THR A 2 -35.25 -4.99 -12.56
CA THR A 2 -35.51 -5.80 -11.38
C THR A 2 -34.82 -5.19 -10.16
N LYS A 3 -35.59 -5.01 -9.10
CA LYS A 3 -35.15 -4.88 -7.71
C LYS A 3 -34.65 -6.24 -7.22
N GLY A 4 -33.63 -6.23 -6.37
CA GLY A 4 -33.42 -7.34 -5.45
C GLY A 4 -31.98 -7.82 -5.41
N MET A 5 -31.19 -7.27 -4.46
CA MET A 5 -30.26 -7.99 -3.58
C MET A 5 -29.61 -6.96 -2.64
N ALA A 6 -30.38 -6.57 -1.67
CA ALA A 6 -29.90 -5.95 -0.43
C ALA A 6 -30.81 -6.50 0.66
N ASP A 7 -30.29 -7.49 1.40
CA ASP A 7 -30.78 -7.89 2.71
C ASP A 7 -30.13 -9.24 3.07
N ALA A 8 -29.05 -9.21 3.81
CA ALA A 8 -28.63 -10.26 4.73
C ALA A 8 -27.33 -9.86 5.43
N PHE A 9 -27.42 -9.09 6.50
CA PHE A 9 -26.48 -9.14 7.62
C PHE A 9 -27.07 -8.36 8.79
N LEU A 10 -27.87 -9.06 9.56
CA LEU A 10 -28.36 -8.58 10.85
C LEU A 10 -28.18 -9.67 11.91
N SER A 11 -27.55 -9.24 13.00
CA SER A 11 -27.67 -9.75 14.36
C SER A 11 -26.96 -11.05 14.75
N LEU A 12 -25.92 -10.89 15.57
CA LEU A 12 -25.74 -11.72 16.76
C LEU A 12 -25.26 -10.83 17.92
N ALA A 13 -26.19 -10.51 18.77
CA ALA A 13 -25.94 -9.86 20.05
C ALA A 13 -25.44 -10.92 21.04
N PHE A 14 -24.28 -10.73 21.65
CA PHE A 14 -23.88 -11.45 22.86
C PHE A 14 -23.93 -10.55 24.08
N ARG A 15 -24.73 -11.00 25.04
CA ARG A 15 -24.94 -10.40 26.38
C ARG A 15 -23.70 -10.67 27.24
N GLN A 16 -23.25 -9.61 27.92
CA GLN A 16 -22.32 -9.72 29.05
C GLN A 16 -22.99 -10.30 30.30
N PRO A 17 -22.19 -10.87 31.22
CA PRO A 17 -22.33 -10.50 32.62
C PRO A 17 -21.06 -9.90 33.22
N CYS A 18 -21.27 -8.89 34.06
CA CYS A 18 -20.30 -8.27 34.95
C CYS A 18 -19.72 -9.27 35.96
N LEU A 19 -18.40 -9.16 36.20
CA LEU A 19 -17.82 -9.44 37.52
C LEU A 19 -16.60 -8.54 37.74
N ALA A 20 -16.69 -7.71 38.75
CA ALA A 20 -15.61 -6.89 39.28
C ALA A 20 -14.67 -7.74 40.17
N ALA A 21 -13.36 -7.58 40.04
CA ALA A 21 -12.42 -7.78 41.14
C ALA A 21 -11.02 -7.24 40.83
N LEU A 22 -10.58 -6.30 41.66
CA LEU A 22 -9.24 -6.05 42.21
C LEU A 22 -8.08 -5.63 41.33
N ALA A 23 -7.74 -4.36 41.50
CA ALA A 23 -6.47 -3.73 41.16
C ALA A 23 -5.29 -4.38 41.89
N ALA A 24 -4.24 -4.72 41.16
CA ALA A 24 -2.87 -4.80 41.65
C ALA A 24 -1.96 -4.13 40.60
N ALA A 25 -1.41 -2.99 40.98
CA ALA A 25 -0.40 -2.29 40.19
C ALA A 25 0.89 -3.11 40.17
N ALA A 26 1.32 -3.52 38.98
CA ALA A 26 2.69 -3.93 38.74
C ALA A 26 3.21 -3.08 37.58
N LEU A 27 4.15 -2.20 37.88
CA LEU A 27 5.05 -1.57 36.95
C LEU A 27 5.83 -2.66 36.22
N ALA A 28 5.37 -3.06 35.04
CA ALA A 28 6.16 -3.90 34.15
C ALA A 28 6.86 -2.95 33.16
N ALA A 29 8.17 -2.90 33.26
CA ALA A 29 9.07 -2.29 32.30
C ALA A 29 8.77 -2.83 30.90
N CYS A 30 8.90 -1.97 29.87
CA CYS A 30 8.95 -2.34 28.45
C CYS A 30 10.12 -3.34 28.26
N ALA A 31 9.84 -4.62 28.39
CA ALA A 31 10.72 -5.67 27.92
C ALA A 31 10.11 -6.20 26.64
N ALA A 32 10.91 -6.22 25.56
CA ALA A 32 10.63 -7.01 24.39
C ALA A 32 10.25 -8.43 24.82
N PRO A 33 9.34 -9.12 24.10
CA PRO A 33 8.94 -10.47 24.47
C PRO A 33 10.18 -11.35 24.67
N ALA A 34 10.23 -12.00 25.83
CA ALA A 34 11.36 -12.81 26.25
C ALA A 34 11.62 -13.92 25.23
N ASP A 35 12.90 -14.17 24.98
CA ASP A 35 13.39 -15.32 24.21
C ASP A 35 12.58 -16.58 24.52
N ARG A 36 11.88 -17.09 23.52
CA ARG A 36 11.18 -18.36 23.57
C ARG A 36 12.22 -19.46 23.79
N GLN A 37 12.17 -20.13 24.93
CA GLN A 37 12.81 -21.44 25.06
C GLN A 37 12.05 -22.42 24.16
N LEU A 38 12.56 -22.61 22.95
CA LEU A 38 12.08 -23.63 22.02
C LEU A 38 12.29 -25.01 22.66
N GLY A 39 11.25 -25.84 22.60
CA GLY A 39 11.27 -27.21 23.17
C GLY A 39 12.44 -28.03 22.65
N GLU A 40 12.90 -28.92 23.48
CA GLU A 40 14.06 -29.81 23.33
C GLU A 40 14.08 -30.58 22.01
N SER A 41 14.55 -29.95 20.91
CA SER A 41 15.24 -30.67 19.81
C SER A 41 15.69 -29.69 18.71
N GLY A 42 16.99 -29.46 18.59
CA GLY A 42 17.57 -28.86 17.41
C GLY A 42 17.71 -27.32 17.47
N ASP A 43 18.55 -26.82 16.63
CA ASP A 43 18.90 -25.41 16.50
C ASP A 43 17.65 -24.52 16.38
N ALA A 44 17.65 -23.38 17.09
CA ALA A 44 16.59 -22.38 17.00
C ALA A 44 16.39 -21.95 15.54
N LEU A 45 15.12 -21.94 15.09
CA LEU A 45 14.78 -21.44 13.75
C LEU A 45 15.26 -19.99 13.59
N THR A 46 15.91 -19.74 12.48
CA THR A 46 16.47 -18.43 12.14
C THR A 46 15.99 -17.99 10.75
N PRO A 47 16.15 -16.72 10.39
CA PRO A 47 15.90 -16.28 9.01
C PRO A 47 16.70 -17.09 7.97
N ALA A 48 17.93 -17.55 8.30
CA ALA A 48 18.71 -18.43 7.43
C ALA A 48 18.00 -19.79 7.20
N SER A 49 17.30 -20.33 8.19
CA SER A 49 16.54 -21.57 8.02
C SER A 49 15.43 -21.41 6.97
N ILE A 50 14.81 -20.22 6.87
CA ILE A 50 13.81 -19.92 5.85
C ILE A 50 14.44 -19.89 4.46
N LEU A 51 15.62 -19.30 4.32
CA LEU A 51 16.29 -19.09 3.02
C LEU A 51 17.02 -20.32 2.49
N GLU A 52 17.55 -21.16 3.37
CA GLU A 52 18.50 -22.22 3.02
C GLU A 52 17.94 -23.64 3.25
N SER A 53 17.01 -23.82 4.16
CA SER A 53 16.53 -25.14 4.59
C SER A 53 15.04 -25.20 4.89
N SER A 54 14.25 -24.32 4.27
CA SER A 54 12.79 -24.32 4.43
C SER A 54 12.17 -25.66 3.99
N PRO A 55 11.16 -26.18 4.71
CA PRO A 55 10.40 -27.35 4.29
C PRO A 55 9.68 -27.13 2.94
N LEU A 56 9.47 -25.87 2.53
CA LEU A 56 8.86 -25.50 1.25
C LEU A 56 9.83 -25.56 0.06
N GLN A 57 11.12 -25.73 0.33
CA GLN A 57 12.18 -25.76 -0.71
C GLN A 57 12.14 -27.01 -1.57
N GLY A 58 11.12 -27.75 -1.71
CA GLY A 58 10.93 -28.91 -2.55
C GLY A 58 12.16 -29.46 -3.29
N GLY A 59 12.22 -30.73 -3.62
CA GLY A 59 13.39 -31.33 -4.30
C GLY A 59 13.54 -30.92 -5.78
N THR A 60 12.67 -30.06 -6.31
CA THR A 60 12.68 -29.60 -7.71
C THR A 60 13.03 -28.14 -7.78
N THR A 61 14.06 -27.79 -8.52
CA THR A 61 14.39 -26.39 -8.81
C THR A 61 13.31 -25.79 -9.72
N VAL A 62 12.59 -24.81 -9.23
CA VAL A 62 11.63 -24.04 -10.03
C VAL A 62 12.40 -22.94 -10.78
N PRO A 63 12.29 -22.85 -12.11
CA PRO A 63 12.92 -21.76 -12.84
C PRO A 63 12.20 -20.44 -12.53
N VAL A 64 12.97 -19.40 -12.22
CA VAL A 64 12.48 -18.03 -12.09
C VAL A 64 13.00 -17.18 -13.25
N VAL A 65 12.30 -16.12 -13.60
CA VAL A 65 12.75 -15.17 -14.63
C VAL A 65 14.11 -14.59 -14.21
N PRO A 66 15.14 -14.62 -15.08
CA PRO A 66 16.44 -14.01 -14.77
C PRO A 66 16.33 -12.49 -14.56
N PRO A 67 17.09 -11.89 -13.63
CA PRO A 67 17.01 -10.46 -13.35
C PRO A 67 17.22 -9.56 -14.56
N GLU A 68 18.12 -9.96 -15.46
CA GLU A 68 18.44 -9.25 -16.70
C GLU A 68 17.30 -9.20 -17.71
N GLU A 69 16.39 -10.18 -17.69
CA GLU A 69 15.26 -10.25 -18.61
C GLU A 69 14.12 -9.31 -18.22
N ILE A 70 14.07 -8.82 -16.96
CA ILE A 70 12.95 -7.99 -16.47
C ILE A 70 12.83 -6.69 -17.27
N LEU A 71 13.99 -6.04 -17.56
CA LEU A 71 14.06 -4.78 -18.30
C LEU A 71 14.63 -4.96 -19.72
N GLU A 72 14.74 -6.20 -20.22
CA GLU A 72 15.29 -6.45 -21.55
C GLU A 72 14.38 -5.85 -22.64
N LEU A 73 15.03 -5.20 -23.62
CA LEU A 73 14.35 -4.62 -24.77
C LEU A 73 14.47 -5.55 -25.98
N SER A 74 13.33 -5.93 -26.56
CA SER A 74 13.33 -6.64 -27.82
C SER A 74 13.65 -5.70 -28.99
N PRO A 75 14.06 -6.28 -30.17
CA PRO A 75 14.23 -5.49 -31.39
C PRO A 75 12.97 -4.72 -31.79
N ASP A 76 11.78 -5.26 -31.56
CA ASP A 76 10.50 -4.61 -31.89
C ASP A 76 10.22 -3.42 -30.95
N MET A 77 10.58 -3.53 -29.67
CA MET A 77 10.51 -2.40 -28.72
C MET A 77 11.45 -1.28 -29.15
N VAL A 78 12.68 -1.61 -29.59
CA VAL A 78 13.64 -0.62 -30.09
C VAL A 78 13.13 0.05 -31.37
N ALA A 79 12.57 -0.73 -32.31
CA ALA A 79 11.97 -0.20 -33.52
C ALA A 79 10.77 0.73 -33.22
N PHE A 80 9.93 0.37 -32.26
CA PHE A 80 8.83 1.20 -31.79
C PHE A 80 9.34 2.54 -31.19
N ILE A 81 10.40 2.49 -30.38
CA ILE A 81 11.04 3.70 -29.84
C ILE A 81 11.56 4.58 -30.98
N ASP A 82 12.27 4.00 -31.95
CA ASP A 82 12.89 4.76 -33.06
C ASP A 82 11.84 5.37 -34.00
N GLU A 83 10.65 4.76 -34.12
CA GLU A 83 9.52 5.32 -34.87
C GLU A 83 8.88 6.53 -34.18
N HIS A 84 8.82 6.52 -32.82
CA HIS A 84 8.00 7.47 -32.07
C HIS A 84 8.81 8.52 -31.33
N VAL A 85 10.11 8.31 -31.08
CA VAL A 85 10.96 9.20 -30.26
C VAL A 85 12.13 9.73 -31.06
N ASP A 86 12.18 11.03 -31.26
CA ASP A 86 13.34 11.71 -31.85
C ASP A 86 14.51 11.73 -30.85
N ARG A 87 15.48 10.82 -31.05
CA ARG A 87 16.68 10.72 -30.19
C ARG A 87 17.55 11.97 -30.20
N SER A 88 17.46 12.82 -31.24
CA SER A 88 18.17 14.10 -31.35
C SER A 88 17.54 15.21 -30.52
N GLY A 89 16.27 15.04 -30.14
CA GLY A 89 15.52 15.98 -29.31
C GLY A 89 16.09 16.13 -27.90
N ASN A 90 15.79 17.24 -27.25
CA ASN A 90 16.15 17.39 -25.83
C ASN A 90 15.34 16.44 -24.94
N GLN A 91 15.75 16.28 -23.67
CA GLN A 91 15.14 15.34 -22.74
C GLN A 91 13.62 15.53 -22.57
N ASN A 92 13.13 16.79 -22.59
CA ASN A 92 11.68 17.06 -22.46
C ASN A 92 10.90 16.56 -23.68
N VAL A 93 11.46 16.75 -24.89
CA VAL A 93 10.84 16.26 -26.14
C VAL A 93 10.80 14.75 -26.15
N ARG A 94 11.93 14.09 -25.84
CA ARG A 94 11.98 12.62 -25.79
C ARG A 94 11.01 12.05 -24.77
N LEU A 95 10.95 12.63 -23.56
CA LEU A 95 9.99 12.21 -22.54
C LEU A 95 8.55 12.37 -23.01
N ALA A 96 8.19 13.55 -23.55
CA ALA A 96 6.83 13.81 -24.02
C ALA A 96 6.43 12.87 -25.15
N GLN A 97 7.33 12.60 -26.10
CA GLN A 97 7.09 11.66 -27.20
C GLN A 97 6.93 10.22 -26.70
N LEU A 98 7.80 9.77 -25.76
CA LEU A 98 7.71 8.42 -25.19
C LEU A 98 6.40 8.22 -24.41
N VAL A 99 6.04 9.17 -23.54
CA VAL A 99 4.79 9.13 -22.79
C VAL A 99 3.59 9.10 -23.74
N TYR A 100 3.60 9.96 -24.78
CA TYR A 100 2.54 9.97 -25.77
C TYR A 100 2.44 8.64 -26.56
N ALA A 101 3.58 8.04 -26.90
CA ALA A 101 3.61 6.76 -27.63
C ALA A 101 3.02 5.61 -26.79
N ILE A 102 3.27 5.60 -25.46
CA ILE A 102 2.82 4.53 -24.57
C ILE A 102 1.38 4.77 -24.08
N ILE A 103 1.03 6.03 -23.72
CA ILE A 103 -0.24 6.32 -23.01
C ILE A 103 -1.22 7.11 -23.89
N GLY A 104 -0.72 7.98 -24.77
CA GLY A 104 -1.50 9.06 -25.41
C GLY A 104 -2.08 8.75 -26.78
N GLY A 105 -1.88 7.56 -27.34
CA GLY A 105 -2.28 7.27 -28.70
C GLY A 105 -3.23 6.08 -28.83
N ASP A 106 -4.15 6.16 -29.79
CA ASP A 106 -5.06 5.07 -30.16
C ASP A 106 -4.32 3.79 -30.66
N ARG A 107 -2.99 3.72 -30.58
CA ARG A 107 -2.15 2.67 -31.15
C ARG A 107 -1.52 1.73 -30.13
N PHE A 108 -1.31 2.18 -28.89
CA PHE A 108 -0.70 1.37 -27.85
C PHE A 108 -1.58 1.42 -26.59
N GLU A 109 -2.70 0.72 -26.63
CA GLU A 109 -3.65 0.68 -25.52
C GLU A 109 -3.15 -0.29 -24.46
N LEU A 110 -2.68 0.21 -23.32
CA LEU A 110 -2.35 -0.60 -22.16
C LEU A 110 -3.62 -0.90 -21.36
N ALA A 111 -3.89 -2.18 -21.14
CA ALA A 111 -4.97 -2.64 -20.28
C ALA A 111 -4.42 -3.08 -18.93
N TYR A 112 -4.98 -2.54 -17.84
CA TYR A 112 -4.62 -2.99 -16.49
C TYR A 112 -5.14 -4.39 -16.23
N ASP A 113 -4.29 -5.26 -15.72
CA ASP A 113 -4.64 -6.53 -15.08
C ASP A 113 -3.69 -6.78 -13.87
N ASP A 114 -4.03 -7.75 -13.04
CA ASP A 114 -3.27 -8.01 -11.80
C ASP A 114 -1.97 -8.81 -12.03
N SER A 115 -1.64 -9.18 -13.28
CA SER A 115 -0.48 -10.02 -13.58
C SER A 115 0.80 -9.22 -13.72
N THR A 116 1.86 -9.71 -13.12
CA THR A 116 3.19 -9.13 -13.18
C THR A 116 3.97 -9.67 -14.38
N ARG A 117 4.49 -8.77 -15.21
CA ARG A 117 5.20 -9.08 -16.46
C ARG A 117 6.53 -8.34 -16.58
N THR A 118 7.46 -8.91 -17.37
CA THR A 118 8.66 -8.21 -17.83
C THR A 118 8.30 -7.05 -18.76
N ALA A 119 9.27 -6.16 -19.02
CA ALA A 119 9.10 -5.07 -20.00
C ALA A 119 8.71 -5.63 -21.38
N PHE A 120 9.37 -6.69 -21.82
CA PHE A 120 9.08 -7.37 -23.10
C PHE A 120 7.64 -7.93 -23.14
N SER A 121 7.26 -8.75 -22.15
CA SER A 121 5.91 -9.36 -22.11
C SER A 121 4.82 -8.31 -21.99
N THR A 122 5.07 -7.21 -21.25
CA THR A 122 4.12 -6.09 -21.16
C THR A 122 3.94 -5.40 -22.50
N PHE A 123 5.03 -5.25 -23.28
CA PHE A 123 4.97 -4.66 -24.62
C PHE A 123 4.16 -5.52 -25.60
N GLU A 124 4.41 -6.81 -25.61
CA GLU A 124 3.73 -7.75 -26.51
C GLU A 124 2.23 -7.89 -26.16
N ASP A 125 1.93 -8.13 -24.88
CA ASP A 125 0.57 -8.40 -24.41
C ASP A 125 -0.26 -7.13 -24.24
N ARG A 126 0.38 -5.95 -24.12
CA ARG A 126 -0.22 -4.65 -23.85
C ARG A 126 -1.07 -4.62 -22.58
N ARG A 127 -0.65 -5.37 -21.59
CA ARG A 127 -1.33 -5.49 -20.29
C ARG A 127 -0.36 -5.77 -19.17
N GLY A 128 -0.78 -5.49 -17.95
CA GLY A 128 -0.03 -5.75 -16.74
C GLY A 128 -0.52 -4.89 -15.58
N ASN A 129 0.15 -5.03 -14.46
CA ASN A 129 -0.05 -4.22 -13.27
C ASN A 129 0.90 -3.00 -13.25
N CYS A 130 0.90 -2.24 -12.14
CA CYS A 130 1.71 -1.03 -11.99
C CYS A 130 3.20 -1.30 -12.21
N ILE A 131 3.78 -2.36 -11.63
CA ILE A 131 5.22 -2.67 -11.79
C ILE A 131 5.54 -3.11 -13.23
N SER A 132 4.63 -3.81 -13.91
CA SER A 132 4.80 -4.21 -15.32
C SER A 132 4.90 -2.98 -16.22
N PHE A 133 3.99 -2.02 -16.05
CA PHE A 133 4.02 -0.78 -16.83
C PHE A 133 5.22 0.09 -16.49
N THR A 134 5.63 0.11 -15.23
CA THR A 134 6.83 0.84 -14.80
C THR A 134 8.09 0.20 -15.39
N ASN A 135 8.21 -1.14 -15.40
CA ASN A 135 9.32 -1.86 -16.05
C ASN A 135 9.41 -1.50 -17.54
N LEU A 136 8.28 -1.57 -18.26
CA LEU A 136 8.23 -1.19 -19.68
C LEU A 136 8.69 0.26 -19.89
N PHE A 137 8.16 1.19 -19.12
CA PHE A 137 8.50 2.61 -19.25
C PHE A 137 9.97 2.89 -18.93
N VAL A 138 10.49 2.38 -17.81
CA VAL A 138 11.88 2.59 -17.37
C VAL A 138 12.86 2.01 -18.40
N ALA A 139 12.60 0.79 -18.89
CA ALA A 139 13.43 0.17 -19.93
C ALA A 139 13.50 1.03 -21.20
N MET A 140 12.35 1.50 -21.70
CA MET A 140 12.29 2.35 -22.90
C MET A 140 12.88 3.76 -22.65
N ALA A 141 12.62 4.36 -21.48
CA ALA A 141 13.13 5.69 -21.14
C ALA A 141 14.66 5.70 -21.05
N ARG A 142 15.25 4.69 -20.42
CA ARG A 142 16.71 4.54 -20.35
C ARG A 142 17.34 4.33 -21.73
N ASN A 143 16.66 3.64 -22.64
CA ASN A 143 17.12 3.44 -24.01
C ASN A 143 17.23 4.73 -24.81
N VAL A 144 16.39 5.72 -24.51
CA VAL A 144 16.45 7.07 -25.11
C VAL A 144 17.24 8.07 -24.26
N ASN A 145 18.13 7.60 -23.40
CA ASN A 145 18.98 8.41 -22.51
C ASN A 145 18.19 9.40 -21.63
N LEU A 146 17.08 8.96 -21.06
CA LEU A 146 16.40 9.64 -19.96
C LEU A 146 16.89 9.04 -18.63
N ASP A 147 17.04 9.89 -17.62
CA ASP A 147 17.39 9.49 -16.26
C ASP A 147 16.05 9.10 -15.56
N ALA A 148 15.68 7.84 -15.75
CA ALA A 148 14.45 7.24 -15.25
C ALA A 148 14.77 6.23 -14.14
N GLU A 149 14.16 6.43 -12.97
CA GLU A 149 14.30 5.60 -11.79
C GLU A 149 12.94 5.12 -11.30
N PHE A 150 12.97 4.03 -10.53
CA PHE A 150 11.78 3.50 -9.86
C PHE A 150 11.49 4.29 -8.59
N GLN A 151 10.22 4.31 -8.19
CA GLN A 151 9.76 5.00 -6.99
C GLN A 151 8.65 4.19 -6.30
N GLU A 152 8.83 3.88 -5.02
CA GLU A 152 7.75 3.39 -4.16
C GLU A 152 6.83 4.54 -3.77
N VAL A 153 5.52 4.29 -3.77
CA VAL A 153 4.49 5.22 -3.34
C VAL A 153 3.77 4.66 -2.12
N GLU A 154 3.75 5.42 -1.04
CA GLU A 154 3.00 5.06 0.16
C GLU A 154 1.52 5.43 0.00
N ILE A 155 0.76 4.58 -0.69
CA ILE A 155 -0.70 4.73 -0.73
C ILE A 155 -1.25 4.38 0.65
N PRO A 156 -2.13 5.22 1.24
CA PRO A 156 -2.82 4.88 2.47
C PRO A 156 -3.52 3.53 2.32
N PRO A 157 -3.30 2.59 3.23
CA PRO A 157 -3.73 1.22 3.03
C PRO A 157 -5.24 1.10 2.93
N ASP A 158 -5.70 0.59 1.79
CA ASP A 158 -6.99 -0.07 1.69
C ASP A 158 -6.78 -1.53 2.09
N TRP A 159 -7.29 -1.89 3.28
CA TRP A 159 -7.05 -3.21 3.88
C TRP A 159 -7.99 -4.23 3.26
N SER A 160 -7.48 -5.04 2.33
CA SER A 160 -8.18 -6.23 1.89
C SER A 160 -7.80 -7.44 2.77
N MET A 161 -8.78 -8.25 3.12
CA MET A 161 -8.58 -9.55 3.74
C MET A 161 -8.84 -10.65 2.72
N SER A 162 -7.92 -11.60 2.60
CA SER A 162 -8.17 -12.86 1.91
C SER A 162 -8.15 -13.98 2.95
N GLY A 163 -9.36 -14.48 3.28
CA GLY A 163 -9.53 -15.40 4.41
C GLY A 163 -9.16 -14.75 5.75
N GLU A 164 -8.23 -15.34 6.48
CA GLU A 164 -7.70 -14.82 7.76
C GLU A 164 -6.40 -14.01 7.59
N THR A 165 -5.98 -13.73 6.35
CA THR A 165 -4.70 -13.10 6.04
C THR A 165 -4.91 -11.71 5.46
N TYR A 166 -4.13 -10.75 5.94
CA TYR A 166 -4.11 -9.39 5.42
C TYR A 166 -3.12 -9.30 4.25
N LEU A 167 -3.53 -8.71 3.15
CA LEU A 167 -2.71 -8.45 1.98
C LEU A 167 -2.61 -6.95 1.74
N LEU A 168 -1.43 -6.48 1.39
CA LEU A 168 -1.17 -5.09 1.02
C LEU A 168 -0.35 -5.07 -0.27
N SER A 169 -0.84 -4.38 -1.27
CA SER A 169 -0.07 -4.07 -2.46
C SER A 169 0.61 -2.70 -2.30
N LYS A 170 1.93 -2.65 -2.43
CA LYS A 170 2.66 -1.39 -2.55
C LYS A 170 2.65 -0.95 -4.00
N HIS A 171 2.42 0.34 -4.21
CA HIS A 171 2.42 0.91 -5.56
C HIS A 171 3.83 1.34 -5.96
N VAL A 172 4.19 1.06 -7.21
CA VAL A 172 5.47 1.46 -7.81
C VAL A 172 5.20 2.23 -9.09
N ASN A 173 5.83 3.38 -9.22
CA ASN A 173 5.81 4.20 -10.43
C ASN A 173 7.22 4.59 -10.86
N ALA A 174 7.36 5.44 -11.87
CA ALA A 174 8.65 5.93 -12.33
C ALA A 174 8.81 7.44 -12.08
N VAL A 175 10.03 7.86 -11.79
CA VAL A 175 10.43 9.26 -11.77
C VAL A 175 11.50 9.52 -12.83
N VAL A 176 11.36 10.62 -13.59
CA VAL A 176 12.34 11.04 -14.59
C VAL A 176 12.95 12.37 -14.21
N ARG A 177 14.26 12.38 -14.02
CA ARG A 177 15.01 13.59 -13.71
C ARG A 177 15.39 14.33 -15.00
N LEU A 178 15.03 15.60 -15.07
CA LEU A 178 15.26 16.47 -16.23
C LEU A 178 16.21 17.60 -15.85
N LYS A 179 17.22 17.86 -16.69
CA LYS A 179 18.19 18.92 -16.43
C LYS A 179 17.53 20.29 -16.29
N GLY A 180 17.75 20.94 -15.13
CA GLY A 180 17.23 22.28 -14.85
C GLY A 180 15.72 22.38 -14.63
N ARG A 181 15.05 21.27 -14.33
CA ARG A 181 13.61 21.20 -14.01
C ARG A 181 13.33 20.30 -12.83
N HIS A 182 12.12 20.41 -12.28
CA HIS A 182 11.63 19.43 -11.31
C HIS A 182 11.49 18.05 -11.95
N PRO A 183 11.75 16.97 -11.21
CA PRO A 183 11.47 15.61 -11.65
C PRO A 183 10.02 15.45 -12.12
N ARG A 184 9.79 14.50 -13.02
CA ARG A 184 8.47 14.15 -13.52
C ARG A 184 8.11 12.75 -13.06
N VAL A 185 7.03 12.63 -12.32
CA VAL A 185 6.44 11.35 -11.96
C VAL A 185 5.62 10.83 -13.14
N ILE A 186 5.81 9.56 -13.47
CA ILE A 186 5.07 8.85 -14.51
C ILE A 186 4.35 7.69 -13.81
N ASP A 187 3.05 7.82 -13.73
CA ASP A 187 2.18 6.84 -13.10
C ASP A 187 1.12 6.35 -14.08
N PHE A 188 0.85 5.06 -14.08
CA PHE A 188 -0.10 4.42 -14.96
C PHE A 188 -1.45 4.12 -14.28
N ASN A 189 -1.50 4.20 -12.95
CA ASN A 189 -2.73 4.08 -12.17
C ASN A 189 -3.20 5.46 -11.70
N THR A 190 -3.80 6.22 -12.59
CA THR A 190 -4.27 7.58 -12.29
C THR A 190 -5.53 7.63 -11.41
N ALA A 191 -6.19 6.50 -11.18
CA ALA A 191 -7.42 6.45 -10.39
C ALA A 191 -7.14 6.52 -8.88
N ASP A 192 -6.06 5.88 -8.43
CA ASP A 192 -5.71 5.74 -7.02
C ASP A 192 -4.47 6.57 -6.61
N PHE A 193 -3.82 7.22 -7.60
CA PHE A 193 -2.60 7.99 -7.38
C PHE A 193 -2.93 9.44 -7.02
N ASP A 194 -2.32 9.90 -5.90
CA ASP A 194 -2.34 11.31 -5.49
C ASP A 194 -0.90 11.80 -5.33
N LEU A 195 -0.58 12.96 -5.91
CA LEU A 195 0.74 13.59 -5.79
C LEU A 195 1.10 13.95 -4.34
N ASP A 196 0.14 13.92 -3.44
CA ASP A 196 0.33 14.17 -2.01
C ASP A 196 0.80 12.95 -1.23
N TYR A 197 0.87 11.77 -1.84
CA TYR A 197 1.42 10.58 -1.19
C TYR A 197 2.93 10.69 -1.04
N ASP A 198 3.45 10.12 0.05
CA ASP A 198 4.89 10.03 0.25
C ASP A 198 5.51 9.08 -0.77
N MET A 199 6.59 9.52 -1.41
CA MET A 199 7.24 8.82 -2.51
C MET A 199 8.72 8.71 -2.24
N HIS A 200 9.28 7.50 -2.43
CA HIS A 200 10.69 7.21 -2.20
C HIS A 200 11.30 6.57 -3.44
N GLU A 201 12.36 7.18 -3.98
CA GLU A 201 13.12 6.57 -5.06
C GLU A 201 13.77 5.29 -4.57
N ILE A 202 13.73 4.24 -5.38
CA ILE A 202 14.32 2.93 -5.10
C ILE A 202 15.26 2.53 -6.23
N ASP A 203 16.26 1.71 -5.90
CA ASP A 203 17.19 1.15 -6.87
C ASP A 203 16.57 -0.03 -7.65
N ASP A 204 17.32 -0.50 -8.64
CA ASP A 204 16.88 -1.60 -9.50
C ASP A 204 16.76 -2.92 -8.73
N ASP A 205 17.59 -3.15 -7.70
CA ASP A 205 17.52 -4.35 -6.87
C ASP A 205 16.20 -4.40 -6.10
N ARG A 206 15.79 -3.29 -5.50
CA ARG A 206 14.50 -3.15 -4.84
C ARG A 206 13.34 -3.27 -5.85
N ALA A 207 13.44 -2.69 -7.04
CA ALA A 207 12.40 -2.81 -8.07
C ALA A 207 12.25 -4.27 -8.54
N ARG A 208 13.37 -5.01 -8.72
CA ARG A 208 13.33 -6.44 -8.99
C ARG A 208 12.75 -7.24 -7.83
N ALA A 209 13.04 -6.86 -6.59
CA ALA A 209 12.43 -7.49 -5.43
C ALA A 209 10.90 -7.36 -5.44
N HIS A 210 10.35 -6.20 -5.81
CA HIS A 210 8.90 -6.03 -6.03
C HIS A 210 8.37 -6.94 -7.13
N TYR A 211 9.05 -7.01 -8.26
CA TYR A 211 8.65 -7.87 -9.37
C TYR A 211 8.53 -9.34 -8.94
N TYR A 212 9.57 -9.88 -8.31
CA TYR A 212 9.58 -11.27 -7.84
C TYR A 212 8.56 -11.50 -6.72
N ASN A 213 8.43 -10.57 -5.79
CA ASN A 213 7.44 -10.66 -4.72
C ASN A 213 6.02 -10.76 -5.27
N ASN A 214 5.67 -9.95 -6.26
CA ASN A 214 4.34 -9.96 -6.84
C ASN A 214 4.02 -11.29 -7.54
N ILE A 215 4.95 -11.82 -8.35
CA ILE A 215 4.79 -13.15 -8.96
C ILE A 215 4.67 -14.24 -7.87
N GLY A 216 5.48 -14.15 -6.81
CA GLY A 216 5.37 -15.05 -5.68
C GLY A 216 3.98 -15.05 -5.04
N VAL A 217 3.38 -13.86 -4.87
CA VAL A 217 2.00 -13.70 -4.36
C VAL A 217 0.97 -14.26 -5.37
N GLU A 218 1.13 -13.99 -6.66
CA GLU A 218 0.23 -14.53 -7.71
C GLU A 218 0.18 -16.07 -7.65
N HIS A 219 1.34 -16.73 -7.56
CA HIS A 219 1.41 -18.19 -7.43
C HIS A 219 0.89 -18.69 -6.07
N MET A 220 1.14 -17.95 -4.98
CA MET A 220 0.57 -18.27 -3.67
C MET A 220 -0.96 -18.24 -3.70
N LEU A 221 -1.57 -17.27 -4.40
CA LEU A 221 -3.02 -17.17 -4.56
C LEU A 221 -3.59 -18.27 -5.48
N ALA A 222 -2.76 -18.82 -6.39
CA ALA A 222 -3.08 -19.94 -7.23
C ALA A 222 -2.80 -21.31 -6.59
N ASP A 223 -2.45 -21.35 -5.30
CA ASP A 223 -2.06 -22.56 -4.53
C ASP A 223 -0.84 -23.30 -5.10
N ASP A 224 0.03 -22.60 -5.86
CA ASP A 224 1.30 -23.12 -6.35
C ASP A 224 2.45 -22.75 -5.38
N THR A 225 2.50 -23.46 -4.27
CA THR A 225 3.44 -23.22 -3.17
C THR A 225 4.91 -23.26 -3.60
N ALA A 226 5.28 -24.20 -4.48
CA ALA A 226 6.67 -24.37 -4.88
C ALA A 226 7.18 -23.17 -5.70
N THR A 227 6.38 -22.70 -6.65
CA THR A 227 6.70 -21.51 -7.45
C THR A 227 6.63 -20.25 -6.61
N ALA A 228 5.61 -20.11 -5.75
CA ALA A 228 5.50 -19.00 -4.81
C ALA A 228 6.76 -18.85 -3.94
N TYR A 229 7.21 -19.96 -3.33
CA TYR A 229 8.43 -19.96 -2.52
C TYR A 229 9.66 -19.56 -3.33
N ALA A 230 9.85 -20.11 -4.55
CA ALA A 230 11.01 -19.81 -5.39
C ALA A 230 11.08 -18.31 -5.74
N TYR A 231 9.95 -17.71 -6.10
CA TYR A 231 9.88 -16.29 -6.44
C TYR A 231 10.05 -15.37 -5.21
N LEU A 232 9.43 -15.69 -4.07
CA LEU A 232 9.65 -14.95 -2.83
C LEU A 232 11.10 -15.04 -2.34
N LEU A 233 11.73 -16.22 -2.49
CA LEU A 233 13.15 -16.40 -2.18
C LEU A 233 14.04 -15.55 -3.11
N GLN A 234 13.71 -15.47 -4.41
CA GLN A 234 14.43 -14.61 -5.34
C GLN A 234 14.24 -13.13 -4.99
N SER A 235 13.04 -12.71 -4.59
CA SER A 235 12.80 -11.36 -4.09
C SER A 235 13.73 -11.00 -2.92
N LEU A 236 13.88 -11.90 -1.95
CA LEU A 236 14.79 -11.70 -0.81
C LEU A 236 16.26 -11.78 -1.16
N LYS A 237 16.63 -12.41 -2.28
CA LYS A 237 18.01 -12.40 -2.82
C LYS A 237 18.35 -11.08 -3.50
N GLU A 238 17.38 -10.45 -4.19
CA GLU A 238 17.56 -9.11 -4.76
C GLU A 238 17.69 -8.07 -3.65
N ASP A 239 16.76 -8.10 -2.67
CA ASP A 239 16.80 -7.20 -1.53
C ASP A 239 16.36 -7.89 -0.25
N ILE A 240 17.33 -8.28 0.56
CA ILE A 240 17.11 -8.95 1.86
C ILE A 240 16.35 -8.05 2.86
N THR A 241 16.37 -6.73 2.67
CA THR A 241 15.73 -5.76 3.55
C THR A 241 14.26 -5.49 3.16
N PHE A 242 13.77 -6.13 2.11
CA PHE A 242 12.41 -5.92 1.64
C PHE A 242 11.37 -6.59 2.55
N SER A 243 10.86 -5.84 3.53
CA SER A 243 9.92 -6.33 4.55
C SER A 243 8.71 -7.06 3.97
N SER A 244 8.14 -6.56 2.85
CA SER A 244 6.98 -7.18 2.22
C SER A 244 7.22 -8.61 1.75
N ALA A 245 8.42 -8.92 1.23
CA ALA A 245 8.78 -10.28 0.84
C ALA A 245 8.91 -11.20 2.05
N TRP A 246 9.43 -10.70 3.17
CA TRP A 246 9.44 -11.45 4.44
C TRP A 246 8.02 -11.72 4.95
N VAL A 247 7.12 -10.73 4.88
CA VAL A 247 5.71 -10.91 5.27
C VAL A 247 5.06 -11.99 4.40
N ASN A 248 5.23 -11.93 3.07
CA ASN A 248 4.63 -12.90 2.15
C ASN A 248 5.24 -14.30 2.32
N MET A 249 6.54 -14.39 2.63
CA MET A 249 7.18 -15.64 3.00
C MET A 249 6.57 -16.23 4.29
N GLY A 250 6.28 -15.40 5.28
CA GLY A 250 5.58 -15.82 6.51
C GLY A 250 4.14 -16.26 6.23
N ILE A 251 3.40 -15.55 5.36
CA ILE A 251 2.05 -15.95 4.94
C ILE A 251 2.09 -17.31 4.26
N LEU A 252 3.04 -17.53 3.35
CA LEU A 252 3.19 -18.80 2.64
C LEU A 252 3.46 -19.95 3.61
N HIS A 253 4.39 -19.79 4.58
CA HIS A 253 4.67 -20.81 5.58
C HIS A 253 3.45 -21.09 6.46
N ARG A 254 2.70 -20.06 6.90
CA ARG A 254 1.49 -20.26 7.71
C ARG A 254 0.41 -21.03 6.95
N ARG A 255 0.21 -20.76 5.65
CA ARG A 255 -0.75 -21.51 4.81
C ARG A 255 -0.41 -22.98 4.67
N GLU A 256 0.88 -23.30 4.70
CA GLU A 256 1.41 -24.68 4.61
C GLU A 256 1.60 -25.34 5.98
N ASP A 257 1.00 -24.79 7.03
CA ASP A 257 1.02 -25.31 8.41
C ASP A 257 2.42 -25.33 9.07
N TYR A 258 3.23 -24.31 8.75
CA TYR A 258 4.54 -24.07 9.38
C TYR A 258 4.54 -22.75 10.19
N PRO A 259 3.78 -22.68 11.32
CA PRO A 259 3.60 -21.43 12.07
C PRO A 259 4.91 -20.89 12.67
N ASP A 260 5.84 -21.74 13.09
CA ASP A 260 7.13 -21.31 13.65
C ASP A 260 7.99 -20.60 12.59
N TYR A 261 7.98 -21.06 11.33
CA TYR A 261 8.65 -20.38 10.21
C TYR A 261 7.96 -19.05 9.87
N ALA A 262 6.64 -19.02 9.95
CA ALA A 262 5.87 -17.80 9.73
C ALA A 262 6.20 -16.73 10.79
N GLU A 263 6.27 -17.11 12.07
CA GLU A 263 6.66 -16.20 13.16
C GLU A 263 8.04 -15.58 12.90
N VAL A 264 9.05 -16.40 12.57
CA VAL A 264 10.40 -15.91 12.26
C VAL A 264 10.40 -14.95 11.07
N ALA A 265 9.65 -15.24 10.02
CA ALA A 265 9.55 -14.38 8.85
C ALA A 265 8.90 -13.03 9.17
N TYR A 266 7.79 -13.02 9.92
CA TYR A 266 7.12 -11.79 10.33
C TYR A 266 7.98 -10.94 11.26
N LEU A 267 8.67 -11.56 12.22
CA LEU A 267 9.61 -10.86 13.10
C LEU A 267 10.78 -10.26 12.31
N LYS A 268 11.27 -10.97 11.29
CA LYS A 268 12.31 -10.46 10.40
C LYS A 268 11.82 -9.28 9.54
N ALA A 269 10.57 -9.32 9.09
CA ALA A 269 9.95 -8.17 8.42
C ALA A 269 9.95 -6.93 9.33
N LEU A 270 9.61 -7.08 10.61
CA LEU A 270 9.60 -5.99 11.59
C LEU A 270 11.01 -5.48 11.95
N GLU A 271 12.04 -6.31 11.85
CA GLU A 271 13.43 -5.86 12.03
C GLU A 271 13.85 -4.87 10.91
N TYR A 272 13.36 -5.06 9.68
CA TYR A 272 13.63 -4.17 8.56
C TYR A 272 12.64 -3.01 8.43
N ASN A 273 11.41 -3.18 8.89
CA ASN A 273 10.39 -2.15 8.94
C ASN A 273 9.57 -2.30 10.22
N ASP A 274 9.96 -1.59 11.26
CA ASP A 274 9.32 -1.63 12.58
C ASP A 274 7.88 -1.10 12.60
N SER A 275 7.46 -0.46 11.52
CA SER A 275 6.10 0.05 11.30
C SER A 275 5.28 -0.79 10.31
N ASP A 276 5.74 -1.99 9.94
CA ASP A 276 5.03 -2.87 9.01
C ASP A 276 3.75 -3.42 9.65
N LEU A 277 2.64 -2.73 9.37
CA LEU A 277 1.32 -3.07 9.91
C LEU A 277 0.83 -4.44 9.47
N LEU A 278 1.34 -4.93 8.34
CA LEU A 278 0.97 -6.23 7.80
C LEU A 278 1.65 -7.36 8.60
N ALA A 279 2.95 -7.20 8.86
CA ALA A 279 3.69 -8.10 9.73
C ALA A 279 3.06 -8.17 11.13
N MET A 280 2.75 -7.00 11.74
CA MET A 280 2.11 -6.93 13.05
C MET A 280 0.72 -7.60 13.06
N SER A 281 -0.11 -7.36 12.02
CA SER A 281 -1.44 -7.93 11.94
C SER A 281 -1.40 -9.46 11.76
N ASN A 282 -0.47 -9.95 10.95
CA ASN A 282 -0.29 -11.39 10.75
C ASN A 282 0.29 -12.08 12.01
N LEU A 283 1.21 -11.44 12.75
CA LEU A 283 1.68 -11.92 14.05
C LEU A 283 0.54 -11.97 15.06
N ALA A 284 -0.28 -10.92 15.15
CA ALA A 284 -1.43 -10.92 16.05
C ALA A 284 -2.39 -12.07 15.74
N ALA A 285 -2.70 -12.30 14.46
CA ALA A 285 -3.57 -13.40 14.04
C ALA A 285 -2.93 -14.78 14.32
N LEU A 286 -1.62 -14.93 14.10
CA LEU A 286 -0.88 -16.15 14.41
C LEU A 286 -0.94 -16.46 15.91
N TYR A 287 -0.64 -15.49 16.77
CA TYR A 287 -0.65 -15.65 18.22
C TYR A 287 -2.05 -15.91 18.80
N GLN A 288 -3.11 -15.32 18.19
CA GLN A 288 -4.49 -15.66 18.55
C GLN A 288 -4.80 -17.14 18.26
N GLN A 289 -4.38 -17.66 17.11
CA GLN A 289 -4.58 -19.06 16.75
C GLN A 289 -3.82 -20.01 17.68
N GLU A 290 -2.65 -19.60 18.17
CA GLU A 290 -1.84 -20.38 19.13
C GLU A 290 -2.28 -20.20 20.59
N GLY A 291 -3.29 -19.36 20.88
CA GLY A 291 -3.72 -19.05 22.25
C GLY A 291 -2.74 -18.17 23.04
N ARG A 292 -1.84 -17.49 22.38
CA ARG A 292 -0.85 -16.54 22.94
C ARG A 292 -1.46 -15.15 23.03
N GLU A 293 -2.50 -15.02 23.84
CA GLU A 293 -3.36 -13.81 23.91
C GLU A 293 -2.60 -12.52 24.24
N ALA A 294 -1.58 -12.59 25.12
CA ALA A 294 -0.83 -11.41 25.54
C ALA A 294 0.01 -10.84 24.39
N GLU A 295 0.64 -11.71 23.60
CA GLU A 295 1.44 -11.31 22.45
C GLU A 295 0.54 -10.83 21.30
N ALA A 296 -0.58 -11.50 21.09
CA ALA A 296 -1.59 -11.06 20.13
C ALA A 296 -2.09 -9.64 20.46
N GLN A 297 -2.46 -9.39 21.73
CA GLN A 297 -2.94 -8.08 22.16
C GLN A 297 -1.86 -7.00 22.01
N PHE A 298 -0.60 -7.31 22.30
CA PHE A 298 0.52 -6.39 22.08
C PHE A 298 0.56 -5.90 20.64
N TYR A 299 0.55 -6.80 19.65
CA TYR A 299 0.61 -6.42 18.25
C TYR A 299 -0.68 -5.73 17.76
N LEU A 300 -1.85 -6.08 18.28
CA LEU A 300 -3.10 -5.36 17.99
C LEU A 300 -3.04 -3.90 18.47
N ASP A 301 -2.47 -3.66 19.64
CA ASP A 301 -2.32 -2.32 20.19
C ASP A 301 -1.28 -1.51 19.41
N GLU A 302 -0.17 -2.15 18.96
CA GLU A 302 0.81 -1.53 18.07
C GLU A 302 0.18 -1.14 16.72
N VAL A 303 -0.56 -2.05 16.07
CA VAL A 303 -1.30 -1.77 14.83
C VAL A 303 -2.23 -0.57 15.01
N LYS A 304 -3.00 -0.55 16.09
CA LYS A 304 -3.90 0.57 16.40
C LYS A 304 -3.13 1.88 16.58
N THR A 305 -2.00 1.83 17.29
CA THR A 305 -1.16 3.00 17.57
C THR A 305 -0.57 3.56 16.28
N HIS A 306 -0.02 2.71 15.42
CA HIS A 306 0.53 3.12 14.13
C HIS A 306 -0.55 3.67 13.19
N ARG A 307 -1.69 2.99 13.07
CA ARG A 307 -2.84 3.50 12.27
C ARG A 307 -3.26 4.89 12.71
N MET A 308 -3.32 5.13 14.02
CA MET A 308 -3.71 6.44 14.56
C MET A 308 -2.66 7.55 14.33
N ARG A 309 -1.45 7.23 13.88
CA ARG A 309 -0.46 8.21 13.42
C ARG A 309 -0.66 8.60 11.95
N ASN A 310 -1.39 7.82 11.16
CA ASN A 310 -1.67 8.13 9.77
C ASN A 310 -2.86 9.12 9.66
N PRO A 311 -2.69 10.32 9.06
CA PRO A 311 -3.75 11.31 8.93
C PRO A 311 -4.92 10.82 8.05
N TYR A 312 -4.64 10.01 7.04
CA TYR A 312 -5.67 9.44 6.16
C TYR A 312 -6.51 8.39 6.87
N TYR A 313 -5.90 7.55 7.71
CA TYR A 313 -6.65 6.61 8.55
C TYR A 313 -7.60 7.36 9.51
N ARG A 314 -7.11 8.45 10.13
CA ARG A 314 -7.98 9.30 10.96
C ARG A 314 -9.10 9.94 10.17
N PHE A 315 -8.85 10.33 8.92
CA PHE A 315 -9.85 10.86 8.03
C PHE A 315 -10.92 9.82 7.67
N GLN A 316 -10.51 8.58 7.31
CA GLN A 316 -11.44 7.48 7.05
C GLN A 316 -12.30 7.16 8.28
N LEU A 317 -11.65 7.07 9.46
CA LEU A 317 -12.37 6.85 10.72
C LEU A 317 -13.38 7.97 10.98
N ALA A 318 -12.96 9.22 10.80
CA ALA A 318 -13.85 10.37 10.97
C ALA A 318 -15.00 10.38 9.95
N ASN A 319 -14.77 9.91 8.73
CA ASN A 319 -15.82 9.77 7.73
C ASN A 319 -16.86 8.71 8.14
N THR A 320 -16.43 7.58 8.68
CA THR A 320 -17.32 6.56 9.25
C THR A 320 -18.13 7.13 10.42
N GLU A 321 -17.46 7.75 11.40
CA GLU A 321 -18.08 8.37 12.56
C GLU A 321 -19.10 9.46 12.16
N PHE A 322 -18.78 10.25 11.12
CA PHE A 322 -19.70 11.24 10.56
C PHE A 322 -20.98 10.60 10.02
N HIS A 323 -20.87 9.50 9.28
CA HIS A 323 -22.03 8.78 8.73
C HIS A 323 -22.85 8.07 9.81
N GLU A 324 -22.23 7.66 10.91
CA GLU A 324 -22.90 7.09 12.09
C GLU A 324 -23.55 8.17 12.99
N GLY A 325 -23.29 9.46 12.72
CA GLY A 325 -23.81 10.58 13.48
C GLY A 325 -22.98 10.95 14.72
N ASP A 326 -21.83 10.29 14.95
CA ASP A 326 -20.89 10.66 16.01
C ASP A 326 -19.98 11.80 15.54
N TYR A 327 -20.57 12.98 15.41
CA TYR A 327 -19.85 14.17 14.95
C TYR A 327 -18.76 14.62 15.91
N ASP A 328 -18.86 14.29 17.20
CA ASP A 328 -17.82 14.65 18.19
C ASP A 328 -16.55 13.85 17.99
N SER A 329 -16.64 12.56 17.73
CA SER A 329 -15.51 11.71 17.39
C SER A 329 -14.90 12.11 16.06
N ALA A 330 -15.73 12.32 15.02
CA ALA A 330 -15.29 12.79 13.71
C ALA A 330 -14.48 14.09 13.82
N ILE A 331 -14.97 15.08 14.58
CA ILE A 331 -14.25 16.34 14.83
C ILE A 331 -12.89 16.12 15.51
N ARG A 332 -12.83 15.21 16.51
CA ARG A 332 -11.55 14.90 17.18
C ARG A 332 -10.53 14.30 16.23
N ASN A 333 -10.94 13.31 15.42
CA ASN A 333 -10.09 12.64 14.46
C ASN A 333 -9.64 13.57 13.34
N LEU A 334 -10.53 14.42 12.79
CA LEU A 334 -10.18 15.40 11.76
C LEU A 334 -9.20 16.47 12.25
N LYS A 335 -9.41 16.98 13.47
CA LYS A 335 -8.43 17.91 14.07
C LYS A 335 -7.08 17.27 14.30
N ALA A 336 -7.03 15.97 14.57
CA ALA A 336 -5.78 15.24 14.70
C ALA A 336 -5.12 14.99 13.33
N ALA A 337 -5.90 14.68 12.29
CA ALA A 337 -5.43 14.54 10.92
C ALA A 337 -4.82 15.86 10.40
N ILE A 338 -5.54 16.97 10.59
CA ILE A 338 -5.09 18.33 10.20
C ILE A 338 -3.76 18.71 10.86
N ARG A 339 -3.55 18.37 12.14
CA ARG A 339 -2.25 18.65 12.81
C ARG A 339 -1.07 17.92 12.21
N GLN A 340 -1.31 16.80 11.53
CA GLN A 340 -0.27 16.00 10.88
C GLN A 340 -0.08 16.43 9.42
N ARG A 341 -1.17 16.87 8.75
CA ARG A 341 -1.15 17.30 7.36
C ARG A 341 -2.14 18.45 7.17
N GLU A 342 -1.60 19.68 7.15
CA GLU A 342 -2.40 20.90 7.10
C GLU A 342 -2.86 21.29 5.69
N GLU A 343 -2.25 20.71 4.65
CA GLU A 343 -2.50 21.06 3.25
C GLU A 343 -3.65 20.30 2.58
N ASP A 344 -4.25 19.29 3.26
CA ASP A 344 -5.33 18.48 2.68
C ASP A 344 -6.70 19.14 2.92
N ASP A 345 -7.28 19.69 1.87
CA ASP A 345 -8.57 20.40 1.88
C ASP A 345 -9.75 19.51 2.27
N ARG A 346 -9.67 18.20 2.01
CA ARG A 346 -10.71 17.20 2.33
C ARG A 346 -10.95 17.12 3.84
N PHE A 347 -9.88 17.24 4.64
CA PHE A 347 -9.98 17.18 6.11
C PHE A 347 -10.75 18.39 6.65
N TYR A 348 -10.46 19.58 6.15
CA TYR A 348 -11.18 20.80 6.51
C TYR A 348 -12.63 20.78 6.06
N HIS A 349 -12.88 20.23 4.86
CA HIS A 349 -14.22 20.11 4.33
C HIS A 349 -15.11 19.21 5.22
N LEU A 350 -14.65 17.99 5.54
CA LEU A 350 -15.42 17.07 6.38
C LEU A 350 -15.57 17.62 7.81
N LEU A 351 -14.55 18.32 8.33
CA LEU A 351 -14.64 19.01 9.63
C LEU A 351 -15.70 20.08 9.63
N SER A 352 -15.80 20.86 8.55
CA SER A 352 -16.88 21.85 8.36
C SER A 352 -18.26 21.21 8.37
N LEU A 353 -18.43 20.11 7.64
CA LEU A 353 -19.70 19.38 7.62
C LEU A 353 -20.06 18.81 8.99
N SER A 354 -19.08 18.29 9.74
CA SER A 354 -19.28 17.75 11.09
C SER A 354 -19.79 18.84 12.06
N TYR A 355 -19.23 20.05 12.00
CA TYR A 355 -19.73 21.18 12.79
C TYR A 355 -21.12 21.65 12.35
N LEU A 356 -21.39 21.65 11.03
CA LEU A 356 -22.72 21.97 10.50
C LEU A 356 -23.80 21.04 11.04
N MET A 357 -23.52 19.74 11.03
CA MET A 357 -24.45 18.71 11.55
C MET A 357 -24.66 18.82 13.06
N LYS A 358 -23.68 19.34 13.80
CA LYS A 358 -23.84 19.70 15.22
C LYS A 358 -24.62 21.00 15.44
N GLY A 359 -24.92 21.76 14.40
CA GLY A 359 -25.60 23.06 14.48
C GLY A 359 -24.65 24.25 14.71
N ASP A 360 -23.34 24.04 14.79
CA ASP A 360 -22.32 25.09 14.95
C ASP A 360 -21.95 25.69 13.60
N ARG A 361 -22.77 26.61 13.13
CA ARG A 361 -22.60 27.25 11.82
C ARG A 361 -21.37 28.16 11.73
N ASP A 362 -20.93 28.71 12.85
CA ASP A 362 -19.77 29.62 12.86
C ASP A 362 -18.47 28.85 12.65
N GLU A 363 -18.29 27.73 13.37
CA GLU A 363 -17.18 26.82 13.13
C GLU A 363 -17.28 26.18 11.74
N ALA A 364 -18.46 25.76 11.28
CA ALA A 364 -18.63 25.22 9.94
C ALA A 364 -18.13 26.19 8.86
N ARG A 365 -18.50 27.48 8.94
CA ARG A 365 -18.02 28.51 8.00
C ARG A 365 -16.51 28.72 8.10
N ARG A 366 -15.97 28.72 9.31
CA ARG A 366 -14.52 28.89 9.53
C ARG A 366 -13.73 27.77 8.86
N TRP A 367 -14.13 26.52 9.05
CA TRP A 367 -13.43 25.36 8.49
C TRP A 367 -13.67 25.19 6.99
N MET A 368 -14.86 25.57 6.45
CA MET A 368 -15.08 25.60 5.00
C MET A 368 -14.18 26.62 4.28
N ARG A 369 -13.91 27.78 4.91
CA ARG A 369 -12.96 28.75 4.37
C ARG A 369 -11.55 28.18 4.32
N LYS A 370 -11.13 27.43 5.32
CA LYS A 370 -9.86 26.75 5.32
C LYS A 370 -9.76 25.67 4.23
N ALA A 371 -10.85 24.94 3.96
CA ALA A 371 -10.91 24.03 2.83
C ALA A 371 -10.72 24.76 1.49
N GLU A 372 -11.38 25.91 1.31
CA GLU A 372 -11.22 26.75 0.12
C GLU A 372 -9.76 27.25 -0.04
N GLU A 373 -9.12 27.69 1.04
CA GLU A 373 -7.74 28.15 1.08
C GLU A 373 -6.73 27.04 0.76
N ALA A 374 -6.97 25.81 1.24
CA ALA A 374 -6.10 24.65 1.04
C ALA A 374 -6.29 23.99 -0.33
N ALA A 375 -7.43 24.21 -1.00
CA ALA A 375 -7.74 23.56 -2.27
C ALA A 375 -6.72 23.90 -3.36
N LYS A 376 -6.07 22.87 -3.92
CA LYS A 376 -5.05 22.97 -4.96
C LYS A 376 -5.67 23.17 -6.35
N LEU A 377 -6.82 22.55 -6.60
CA LEU A 377 -7.54 22.62 -7.86
C LEU A 377 -8.56 23.77 -7.87
N ASP A 378 -8.60 24.54 -8.95
CA ASP A 378 -9.58 25.63 -9.10
C ASP A 378 -11.03 25.13 -9.02
N ALA A 379 -11.32 23.93 -9.52
CA ALA A 379 -12.63 23.31 -9.45
C ALA A 379 -13.06 23.05 -8.01
N GLU A 380 -12.18 22.50 -7.16
CA GLU A 380 -12.47 22.27 -5.74
C GLU A 380 -12.62 23.59 -4.99
N ARG A 381 -11.78 24.58 -5.27
CA ARG A 381 -11.88 25.92 -4.69
C ARG A 381 -13.24 26.56 -4.99
N GLN A 382 -13.71 26.50 -6.25
CA GLN A 382 -15.05 27.00 -6.63
C GLN A 382 -16.18 26.24 -5.93
N LYS A 383 -16.06 24.93 -5.75
CA LYS A 383 -17.02 24.09 -5.04
C LYS A 383 -17.14 24.51 -3.56
N TYR A 384 -16.01 24.75 -2.88
CA TYR A 384 -16.01 25.21 -1.50
C TYR A 384 -16.52 26.64 -1.36
N HIS A 385 -16.16 27.52 -2.30
CA HIS A 385 -16.70 28.88 -2.36
C HIS A 385 -18.23 28.89 -2.44
N HIS A 386 -18.82 28.11 -3.34
CA HIS A 386 -20.26 27.98 -3.45
C HIS A 386 -20.91 27.47 -2.15
N LYS A 387 -20.30 26.46 -1.50
CA LYS A 387 -20.78 25.96 -0.20
C LYS A 387 -20.71 27.02 0.90
N LEU A 388 -19.67 27.87 0.91
CA LEU A 388 -19.58 29.01 1.82
C LEU A 388 -20.71 30.01 1.63
N ASP A 389 -21.07 30.32 0.39
CA ASP A 389 -22.18 31.24 0.09
C ASP A 389 -23.52 30.67 0.55
N LEU A 390 -23.76 29.38 0.40
CA LEU A 390 -24.93 28.71 0.95
C LEU A 390 -24.99 28.80 2.50
N LEU A 391 -23.87 28.65 3.17
CA LEU A 391 -23.78 28.79 4.64
C LEU A 391 -23.98 30.25 5.10
N ARG A 392 -23.74 31.25 4.25
CA ARG A 392 -23.98 32.68 4.49
C ARG A 392 -25.46 33.06 4.22
N GLY A 393 -26.00 32.56 3.10
CA GLY A 393 -27.33 32.95 2.62
C GLY A 393 -28.52 32.49 3.47
N GLN A 394 -28.33 31.51 4.35
CA GLN A 394 -29.38 31.04 5.28
C GLN A 394 -29.55 31.89 6.57
N GLN A 395 -28.82 33.00 6.70
CA GLN A 395 -28.98 33.95 7.82
C GLN A 395 -30.08 35.00 7.60
N GLY A 396 -30.71 35.04 6.43
CA GLY A 396 -31.69 36.09 6.07
C GLY A 396 -33.17 35.68 6.07
N ALA A 397 -33.47 34.49 6.56
CA ALA A 397 -34.86 33.97 6.55
C ALA A 397 -35.38 33.58 7.95
N TYR A 398 -35.36 34.55 8.87
CA TYR A 398 -36.23 34.53 10.09
C TYR A 398 -36.61 35.95 10.44
#